data_b8890c2a54abd39db8e6cd6871d77ab5
#
_entry.id   b8890c2a54abd39db8e6cd6871d77ab5
#
_cell.length_a   1.000
_cell.length_b   1.000
_cell.length_c   1.000
_cell.angle_alpha   90.00
_cell.angle_beta   90.00
_cell.angle_gamma   90.00
#
_symmetry.space_group_name_H-M   'P 1'
#
loop_
_entity.id
_entity.type
_entity.pdbx_description
1 polymer ?
#
loop_
_entity_poly.entity_id
_entity_poly.type
_entity_poly.pdbx_seq_one_letter_code
_entity_poly.pdbx_strand_id
1 'polypeptide(L)'
;MQPTSAVHWFAKCGFSAGLLLLACGVATAWFGNGLQLPSTTTRDGTLITLNRYVREPVPDVVLVGSSLAFRLKEEYFATPRLRNLALAGGSPVTGLEIVADQPRLPKVILVETNVLSRSTDAALVAKYSRADNVRPLFFRPIRTAVAAYENRLHAPLNHAQVSSALHQLLERLPSDFDNRIYVDRALEQWNAEDPTTAVQMNVSKIAHLIPEIERKGSHVLLFELPCSAQLEGSRSAKITREIVHTAFPHPGQWLHIEYAREELRWADGVHLDERSAVTVTQSIDKALSFLLGSP
;
A
#
# COMPACT_ATOMS: atom_id res chain seq x y z
N MET A 1 21.28 -53.18 5.65
CA MET A 1 21.69 -51.75 5.58
C MET A 1 22.14 -51.33 6.94
N GLN A 2 23.37 -50.90 7.13
CA GLN A 2 23.86 -50.51 8.45
C GLN A 2 23.25 -49.18 8.86
N PRO A 3 22.71 -49.03 10.09
CA PRO A 3 22.04 -47.84 10.58
C PRO A 3 22.93 -46.57 10.55
N THR A 4 24.23 -46.73 10.57
CA THR A 4 25.24 -45.67 10.49
C THR A 4 25.21 -44.87 9.18
N SER A 5 24.83 -45.48 8.07
CA SER A 5 24.81 -44.83 6.75
C SER A 5 23.63 -43.85 6.61
N ALA A 6 22.47 -44.19 7.16
CA ALA A 6 21.30 -43.34 7.14
C ALA A 6 21.47 -42.07 8.01
N VAL A 7 22.04 -42.23 9.23
CA VAL A 7 22.35 -41.11 10.11
C VAL A 7 23.31 -40.11 9.47
N HIS A 8 24.37 -40.61 8.85
CA HIS A 8 25.33 -39.76 8.13
C HIS A 8 24.71 -39.04 6.94
N TRP A 9 23.81 -39.69 6.22
CA TRP A 9 23.09 -39.08 5.12
C TRP A 9 22.16 -37.96 5.60
N PHE A 10 21.35 -38.18 6.63
CA PHE A 10 20.50 -37.18 7.23
C PHE A 10 21.29 -35.98 7.79
N ALA A 11 22.43 -36.25 8.44
CA ALA A 11 23.31 -35.21 8.95
C ALA A 11 23.88 -34.32 7.82
N LYS A 12 24.30 -34.91 6.69
CA LYS A 12 24.77 -34.17 5.51
C LYS A 12 23.63 -33.34 4.90
N CYS A 13 22.44 -33.92 4.73
CA CYS A 13 21.28 -33.20 4.22
C CYS A 13 20.87 -32.02 5.13
N GLY A 14 20.81 -32.25 6.45
CA GLY A 14 20.54 -31.23 7.43
C GLY A 14 21.56 -30.09 7.45
N PHE A 15 22.84 -30.43 7.38
CA PHE A 15 23.93 -29.46 7.29
C PHE A 15 23.83 -28.62 5.99
N SER A 16 23.63 -29.28 4.84
CA SER A 16 23.50 -28.59 3.56
C SER A 16 22.28 -27.68 3.52
N ALA A 17 21.15 -28.14 4.04
CA ALA A 17 19.92 -27.32 4.17
C ALA A 17 20.14 -26.13 5.10
N GLY A 18 20.81 -26.34 6.25
CA GLY A 18 21.15 -25.26 7.19
C GLY A 18 22.06 -24.20 6.57
N LEU A 19 23.09 -24.67 5.82
CA LEU A 19 24.04 -23.79 5.13
C LEU A 19 23.37 -23.00 4.01
N LEU A 20 22.45 -23.62 3.28
CA LEU A 20 21.65 -22.95 2.25
C LEU A 20 20.72 -21.88 2.87
N LEU A 21 20.04 -22.22 3.96
CA LEU A 21 19.16 -21.28 4.67
C LEU A 21 19.96 -20.10 5.24
N LEU A 22 21.17 -20.37 5.78
CA LEU A 22 22.06 -19.32 6.26
C LEU A 22 22.51 -18.40 5.12
N ALA A 23 22.96 -18.97 4.00
CA ALA A 23 23.35 -18.20 2.82
C ALA A 23 22.21 -17.37 2.26
N CYS A 24 21.00 -17.93 2.19
CA CYS A 24 19.80 -17.19 1.81
C CYS A 24 19.45 -16.08 2.83
N GLY A 25 19.66 -16.33 4.13
CA GLY A 25 19.50 -15.33 5.18
C GLY A 25 20.44 -14.14 5.04
N VAL A 26 21.73 -14.44 4.81
CA VAL A 26 22.75 -13.41 4.57
C VAL A 26 22.44 -12.63 3.29
N ALA A 27 22.10 -13.31 2.21
CA ALA A 27 21.71 -12.67 0.96
C ALA A 27 20.49 -11.77 1.13
N THR A 28 19.47 -12.21 1.90
CA THR A 28 18.28 -11.40 2.21
C THR A 28 18.64 -10.17 3.03
N ALA A 29 19.57 -10.30 4.00
CA ALA A 29 19.99 -9.17 4.81
C ALA A 29 20.79 -8.12 4.01
N TRP A 30 21.57 -8.57 3.03
CA TRP A 30 22.42 -7.68 2.22
C TRP A 30 21.73 -7.11 0.99
N PHE A 31 20.90 -7.90 0.31
CA PHE A 31 20.30 -7.54 -0.98
C PHE A 31 18.77 -7.42 -0.92
N GLY A 32 18.14 -7.85 0.16
CA GLY A 32 16.66 -7.96 0.23
C GLY A 32 15.91 -6.63 0.28
N ASN A 33 16.58 -5.54 0.61
CA ASN A 33 15.93 -4.24 0.76
C ASN A 33 15.46 -3.61 -0.57
N GLY A 34 16.06 -3.98 -1.68
CA GLY A 34 15.70 -3.48 -3.03
C GLY A 34 14.94 -4.50 -3.87
N LEU A 35 14.70 -5.72 -3.36
CA LEU A 35 14.04 -6.75 -4.13
C LEU A 35 12.53 -6.68 -3.99
N GLN A 36 11.82 -6.53 -5.11
CA GLN A 36 10.38 -6.69 -5.15
C GLN A 36 10.05 -8.18 -5.07
N LEU A 37 9.61 -8.61 -3.88
CA LEU A 37 9.19 -9.99 -3.68
C LEU A 37 7.78 -10.18 -4.24
N PRO A 38 7.54 -11.20 -5.09
CA PRO A 38 6.19 -11.49 -5.54
C PRO A 38 5.32 -11.90 -4.34
N SER A 39 4.21 -11.20 -4.15
CA SER A 39 3.21 -11.56 -3.13
C SER A 39 2.28 -12.63 -3.67
N THR A 40 2.02 -13.67 -2.89
CA THR A 40 1.05 -14.73 -3.25
C THR A 40 -0.29 -14.57 -2.54
N THR A 41 -0.33 -13.78 -1.48
CA THR A 41 -1.55 -13.48 -0.71
C THR A 41 -1.57 -12.02 -0.33
N THR A 42 -2.74 -11.49 -0.03
CA THR A 42 -2.93 -10.13 0.50
C THR A 42 -2.07 -9.89 1.75
N ARG A 43 -1.99 -10.89 2.65
CA ARG A 43 -1.17 -10.81 3.87
C ARG A 43 0.32 -10.73 3.54
N ASP A 44 0.80 -11.51 2.58
CA ASP A 44 2.19 -11.43 2.13
C ASP A 44 2.49 -10.03 1.56
N GLY A 45 1.59 -9.50 0.72
CA GLY A 45 1.72 -8.14 0.17
C GLY A 45 1.84 -7.10 1.28
N THR A 46 0.95 -7.14 2.27
CA THR A 46 1.00 -6.26 3.45
C THR A 46 2.34 -6.35 4.18
N LEU A 47 2.82 -7.55 4.47
CA LEU A 47 4.09 -7.74 5.19
C LEU A 47 5.30 -7.27 4.38
N ILE A 48 5.31 -7.48 3.07
CA ILE A 48 6.36 -7.00 2.17
C ILE A 48 6.38 -5.47 2.17
N THR A 49 5.21 -4.83 1.98
CA THR A 49 5.06 -3.38 1.96
C THR A 49 5.55 -2.74 3.27
N LEU A 50 5.09 -3.25 4.42
CA LEU A 50 5.51 -2.75 5.73
C LEU A 50 7.00 -2.97 5.99
N ASN A 51 7.53 -4.15 5.63
CA ASN A 51 8.95 -4.44 5.81
C ASN A 51 9.85 -3.53 4.96
N ARG A 52 9.45 -3.23 3.72
CA ARG A 52 10.14 -2.27 2.86
C ARG A 52 10.13 -0.88 3.51
N TYR A 53 8.97 -0.41 3.94
CA TYR A 53 8.82 0.92 4.55
C TYR A 53 9.74 1.13 5.74
N VAL A 54 9.81 0.18 6.68
CA VAL A 54 10.65 0.34 7.90
C VAL A 54 12.15 0.13 7.66
N ARG A 55 12.55 -0.48 6.53
CA ARG A 55 13.95 -0.81 6.24
C ARG A 55 14.61 0.11 5.22
N GLU A 56 13.84 0.59 4.27
CA GLU A 56 14.32 1.50 3.23
C GLU A 56 14.49 2.94 3.77
N PRO A 57 15.23 3.80 3.08
CA PRO A 57 15.32 5.20 3.45
C PRO A 57 13.95 5.86 3.50
N VAL A 58 13.77 6.78 4.44
CA VAL A 58 12.51 7.52 4.61
C VAL A 58 12.14 8.20 3.29
N PRO A 59 10.94 7.95 2.76
CA PRO A 59 10.47 8.60 1.54
C PRO A 59 10.18 10.09 1.77
N ASP A 60 10.06 10.87 0.71
CA ASP A 60 9.57 12.24 0.82
C ASP A 60 8.05 12.27 0.98
N VAL A 61 7.36 11.36 0.31
CA VAL A 61 5.90 11.20 0.39
C VAL A 61 5.56 9.76 0.73
N VAL A 62 4.64 9.55 1.66
CA VAL A 62 4.03 8.25 1.91
C VAL A 62 2.52 8.33 1.72
N LEU A 63 1.97 7.33 1.06
CA LEU A 63 0.54 7.16 0.90
C LEU A 63 0.10 6.01 1.80
N VAL A 64 -0.80 6.24 2.73
CA VAL A 64 -1.44 5.22 3.56
C VAL A 64 -2.88 5.04 3.14
N GLY A 65 -3.33 3.80 3.02
CA GLY A 65 -4.65 3.54 2.47
C GLY A 65 -5.10 2.09 2.60
N SER A 66 -6.23 1.83 2.00
CA SER A 66 -6.86 0.52 1.88
C SER A 66 -6.47 -0.18 0.57
N SER A 67 -7.26 -1.19 0.19
CA SER A 67 -7.14 -1.84 -1.12
C SER A 67 -7.38 -0.90 -2.31
N LEU A 68 -8.08 0.21 -2.14
CA LEU A 68 -8.27 1.21 -3.18
C LEU A 68 -6.94 1.87 -3.53
N ALA A 69 -6.27 2.41 -2.54
CA ALA A 69 -4.97 3.05 -2.71
C ALA A 69 -3.86 2.05 -3.05
N PHE A 70 -4.00 0.78 -2.68
CA PHE A 70 -3.06 -0.29 -3.08
C PHE A 70 -2.97 -0.47 -4.60
N ARG A 71 -3.99 -0.08 -5.37
CA ARG A 71 -3.97 -0.10 -6.84
C ARG A 71 -3.08 0.95 -7.47
N LEU A 72 -2.73 2.00 -6.73
CA LEU A 72 -1.83 3.05 -7.18
C LEU A 72 -0.38 2.60 -7.00
N LYS A 73 0.15 1.86 -7.96
CA LYS A 73 1.51 1.31 -7.88
C LYS A 73 2.55 2.44 -7.85
N GLU A 74 3.64 2.24 -7.12
CA GLU A 74 4.72 3.24 -6.98
C GLU A 74 5.30 3.65 -8.33
N GLU A 75 5.41 2.71 -9.28
CA GLU A 75 5.90 2.99 -10.63
C GLU A 75 5.00 3.88 -11.48
N TYR A 76 3.76 4.12 -11.06
CA TYR A 76 2.84 5.03 -11.76
C TYR A 76 3.10 6.50 -11.39
N PHE A 77 3.79 6.75 -10.28
CA PHE A 77 4.07 8.09 -9.79
C PHE A 77 5.33 8.68 -10.43
N ALA A 78 5.23 9.93 -10.87
CA ALA A 78 6.38 10.74 -11.26
C ALA A 78 7.07 11.39 -10.03
N THR A 79 6.34 11.54 -8.92
CA THR A 79 6.86 12.07 -7.65
C THR A 79 8.01 11.20 -7.15
N PRO A 80 9.24 11.74 -7.07
CA PRO A 80 10.39 10.96 -6.63
C PRO A 80 10.25 10.59 -5.15
N ARG A 81 10.77 9.42 -4.79
CA ARG A 81 10.79 8.95 -3.41
C ARG A 81 9.41 8.90 -2.74
N LEU A 82 8.37 8.60 -3.52
CA LEU A 82 7.06 8.24 -2.99
C LEU A 82 7.04 6.77 -2.63
N ARG A 83 6.39 6.44 -1.50
CA ARG A 83 6.15 5.07 -1.06
C ARG A 83 4.66 4.85 -0.85
N ASN A 84 4.12 3.80 -1.45
CA ASN A 84 2.75 3.38 -1.21
C ASN A 84 2.69 2.34 -0.08
N LEU A 85 2.21 2.76 1.08
CA LEU A 85 2.01 1.93 2.27
C LEU A 85 0.53 1.52 2.43
N ALA A 86 -0.23 1.51 1.36
CA ALA A 86 -1.61 1.03 1.41
C ALA A 86 -1.67 -0.48 1.69
N LEU A 87 -2.57 -0.86 2.58
CA LEU A 87 -2.72 -2.23 3.05
C LEU A 87 -3.98 -2.85 2.42
N ALA A 88 -3.79 -3.72 1.42
CA ALA A 88 -4.90 -4.41 0.80
C ALA A 88 -5.68 -5.22 1.84
N GLY A 89 -6.99 -4.93 1.99
CA GLY A 89 -7.82 -5.53 3.04
C GLY A 89 -7.66 -4.91 4.43
N GLY A 90 -6.69 -4.01 4.63
CA GLY A 90 -6.42 -3.33 5.90
C GLY A 90 -7.11 -1.97 6.05
N SER A 91 -6.89 -1.36 7.20
CA SER A 91 -7.34 0.01 7.51
C SER A 91 -6.23 1.02 7.19
N PRO A 92 -6.55 2.17 6.59
CA PRO A 92 -5.61 3.29 6.43
C PRO A 92 -4.98 3.72 7.76
N VAL A 93 -5.74 3.63 8.86
CA VAL A 93 -5.27 3.99 10.20
C VAL A 93 -4.14 3.08 10.67
N THR A 94 -4.13 1.79 10.31
CA THR A 94 -3.00 0.89 10.63
C THR A 94 -1.69 1.42 10.02
N GLY A 95 -1.73 1.82 8.75
CA GLY A 95 -0.57 2.42 8.09
C GLY A 95 -0.15 3.74 8.75
N LEU A 96 -1.11 4.60 9.07
CA LEU A 96 -0.86 5.90 9.69
C LEU A 96 -0.23 5.76 11.09
N GLU A 97 -0.73 4.87 11.95
CA GLU A 97 -0.15 4.60 13.28
C GLU A 97 1.30 4.10 13.15
N ILE A 98 1.57 3.17 12.20
CA ILE A 98 2.93 2.68 11.95
C ILE A 98 3.86 3.82 11.49
N VAL A 99 3.38 4.71 10.60
CA VAL A 99 4.16 5.88 10.15
C VAL A 99 4.42 6.84 11.30
N ALA A 100 3.40 7.18 12.09
CA ALA A 100 3.50 8.11 13.22
C ALA A 100 4.53 7.68 14.27
N ASP A 101 4.69 6.38 14.47
CA ASP A 101 5.63 5.78 15.41
C ASP A 101 7.09 5.75 14.89
N GLN A 102 7.33 6.08 13.63
CA GLN A 102 8.71 6.08 13.12
C GLN A 102 9.53 7.27 13.65
N PRO A 103 10.85 7.12 13.77
CA PRO A 103 11.75 8.17 14.29
C PRO A 103 11.88 9.36 13.37
N ARG A 104 11.81 9.12 12.08
CA ARG A 104 11.85 10.11 11.03
C ARG A 104 10.62 9.90 10.15
N LEU A 105 9.93 10.99 9.90
CA LEU A 105 8.70 10.97 9.12
C LEU A 105 8.96 11.45 7.69
N PRO A 106 8.13 11.05 6.71
CA PRO A 106 8.08 11.66 5.40
C PRO A 106 7.73 13.14 5.49
N LYS A 107 8.03 13.92 4.48
CA LYS A 107 7.60 15.33 4.42
C LYS A 107 6.08 15.45 4.31
N VAL A 108 5.49 14.57 3.50
CA VAL A 108 4.04 14.54 3.26
C VAL A 108 3.50 13.12 3.50
N ILE A 109 2.39 13.04 4.19
CA ILE A 109 1.64 11.81 4.44
C ILE A 109 0.25 11.98 3.83
N LEU A 110 -0.08 11.15 2.84
CA LEU A 110 -1.40 11.11 2.22
C LEU A 110 -2.23 10.00 2.87
N VAL A 111 -3.42 10.33 3.36
CA VAL A 111 -4.30 9.39 4.05
C VAL A 111 -5.59 9.21 3.26
N GLU A 112 -5.80 8.00 2.72
CA GLU A 112 -7.06 7.64 2.06
C GLU A 112 -8.19 7.52 3.08
N THR A 113 -9.33 8.13 2.78
CA THR A 113 -10.46 8.19 3.70
C THR A 113 -11.70 7.40 3.27
N ASN A 114 -11.67 6.74 2.11
CA ASN A 114 -12.83 6.00 1.59
C ASN A 114 -13.24 4.81 2.48
N VAL A 115 -12.27 4.08 3.05
CA VAL A 115 -12.50 2.83 3.76
C VAL A 115 -12.02 2.94 5.20
N LEU A 116 -12.76 3.72 6.00
CA LEU A 116 -12.49 3.91 7.43
C LEU A 116 -13.34 3.02 8.34
N SER A 117 -14.18 2.12 7.78
CA SER A 117 -14.95 1.16 8.57
C SER A 117 -14.13 -0.01 9.10
N ARG A 118 -12.93 -0.23 8.56
CA ARG A 118 -12.06 -1.35 8.98
C ARG A 118 -11.30 -1.04 10.25
N SER A 119 -11.24 -2.02 11.16
CA SER A 119 -10.49 -1.90 12.40
C SER A 119 -8.98 -1.80 12.14
N THR A 120 -8.29 -1.07 13.01
CA THR A 120 -6.82 -1.03 13.04
C THR A 120 -6.28 -2.41 13.44
N ASP A 121 -5.27 -2.90 12.74
CA ASP A 121 -4.55 -4.11 13.10
C ASP A 121 -3.48 -3.79 14.16
N ALA A 122 -3.88 -3.90 15.43
CA ALA A 122 -2.98 -3.63 16.55
C ALA A 122 -1.74 -4.54 16.58
N ALA A 123 -1.83 -5.76 16.04
CA ALA A 123 -0.69 -6.67 15.98
C ALA A 123 0.35 -6.20 14.94
N LEU A 124 -0.11 -5.68 13.79
CA LEU A 124 0.79 -5.06 12.82
C LEU A 124 1.40 -3.77 13.37
N VAL A 125 0.59 -2.91 13.99
CA VAL A 125 1.10 -1.69 14.62
C VAL A 125 2.19 -2.04 15.63
N ALA A 126 1.92 -2.89 16.61
CA ALA A 126 2.90 -3.30 17.62
C ALA A 126 4.19 -3.91 17.00
N LYS A 127 4.03 -4.72 15.94
CA LYS A 127 5.16 -5.35 15.26
C LYS A 127 6.06 -4.37 14.52
N TYR A 128 5.50 -3.32 13.93
CA TYR A 128 6.24 -2.35 13.09
C TYR A 128 6.44 -1.00 13.78
N SER A 129 5.86 -0.82 14.97
CA SER A 129 6.18 0.27 15.89
C SER A 129 7.61 0.15 16.41
N ARG A 130 8.14 1.26 16.86
CA ARG A 130 9.54 1.43 17.21
C ARG A 130 9.95 0.95 18.60
N ALA A 131 9.00 0.50 19.43
CA ALA A 131 9.23 0.23 20.85
C ALA A 131 10.42 -0.72 21.11
N ASP A 132 10.67 -1.65 20.20
CA ASP A 132 11.80 -2.56 20.28
C ASP A 132 12.76 -2.29 19.12
N ASN A 133 13.98 -1.87 19.36
CA ASN A 133 15.04 -1.60 18.38
C ASN A 133 15.32 -2.71 17.34
N VAL A 134 14.56 -3.78 17.35
CA VAL A 134 14.63 -4.92 16.42
C VAL A 134 13.62 -4.73 15.30
N ARG A 135 14.09 -4.26 14.15
CA ARG A 135 13.26 -4.19 12.94
C ARG A 135 12.85 -5.61 12.52
N PRO A 136 11.55 -5.92 12.43
CA PRO A 136 11.11 -7.26 12.09
C PRO A 136 11.66 -7.66 10.71
N LEU A 137 12.29 -8.82 10.62
CA LEU A 137 12.75 -9.36 9.37
C LEU A 137 11.64 -10.22 8.75
N PHE A 138 11.14 -9.82 7.59
CA PHE A 138 10.26 -10.67 6.79
C PHE A 138 11.12 -11.62 5.96
N PHE A 139 11.39 -12.78 6.51
CA PHE A 139 12.29 -13.75 5.93
C PHE A 139 11.55 -14.74 5.02
N ARG A 140 11.83 -14.66 3.72
CA ARG A 140 11.30 -15.56 2.69
C ARG A 140 12.46 -16.02 1.79
N PRO A 141 13.34 -16.91 2.26
CA PRO A 141 14.62 -17.18 1.62
C PRO A 141 14.49 -17.64 0.16
N ILE A 142 13.58 -18.55 -0.12
CA ILE A 142 13.39 -19.07 -1.49
C ILE A 142 12.88 -17.96 -2.42
N ARG A 143 11.89 -17.18 -2.00
CA ARG A 143 11.35 -16.08 -2.82
C ARG A 143 12.35 -14.96 -3.03
N THR A 144 13.15 -14.65 -2.01
CA THR A 144 14.23 -13.67 -2.13
C THR A 144 15.28 -14.14 -3.13
N ALA A 145 15.65 -15.42 -3.12
CA ALA A 145 16.57 -15.99 -4.08
C ALA A 145 15.99 -15.95 -5.51
N VAL A 146 14.72 -16.29 -5.68
CA VAL A 146 14.04 -16.21 -6.99
C VAL A 146 13.99 -14.75 -7.47
N ALA A 147 13.57 -13.82 -6.63
CA ALA A 147 13.52 -12.39 -6.99
C ALA A 147 14.90 -11.83 -7.32
N ALA A 148 15.96 -12.24 -6.60
CA ALA A 148 17.34 -11.87 -6.91
C ALA A 148 17.81 -12.43 -8.25
N TYR A 149 17.43 -13.65 -8.56
CA TYR A 149 17.73 -14.28 -9.84
C TYR A 149 16.99 -13.58 -10.99
N GLU A 150 15.70 -13.33 -10.85
CA GLU A 150 14.89 -12.60 -11.83
C GLU A 150 15.42 -11.17 -12.05
N ASN A 151 15.76 -10.46 -10.99
CA ASN A 151 16.33 -9.11 -11.07
C ASN A 151 17.71 -9.07 -11.76
N ARG A 152 18.45 -10.16 -11.71
CA ARG A 152 19.72 -10.31 -12.43
C ARG A 152 19.53 -10.64 -13.91
N LEU A 153 18.47 -11.38 -14.25
CA LEU A 153 18.13 -11.73 -15.63
C LEU A 153 17.39 -10.60 -16.35
N HIS A 154 16.55 -9.89 -15.62
CA HIS A 154 15.74 -8.79 -16.12
C HIS A 154 16.20 -7.51 -15.44
N ALA A 155 17.09 -6.77 -16.10
CA ALA A 155 17.49 -5.46 -15.61
C ALA A 155 16.24 -4.60 -15.31
N PRO A 156 16.23 -3.85 -14.21
CA PRO A 156 15.12 -2.96 -13.90
C PRO A 156 14.84 -2.05 -15.09
N LEU A 157 13.56 -1.85 -15.41
CA LEU A 157 13.14 -1.00 -16.51
C LEU A 157 13.75 0.39 -16.33
N ASN A 158 14.34 0.92 -17.39
CA ASN A 158 14.80 2.30 -17.39
C ASN A 158 13.59 3.25 -17.50
N HIS A 159 13.81 4.53 -17.24
CA HIS A 159 12.75 5.54 -17.21
C HIS A 159 11.94 5.59 -18.54
N ALA A 160 12.60 5.43 -19.69
CA ALA A 160 11.93 5.44 -21.00
C ALA A 160 11.02 4.21 -21.17
N GLN A 161 11.46 3.04 -20.69
CA GLN A 161 10.68 1.81 -20.72
C GLN A 161 9.46 1.88 -19.78
N VAL A 162 9.62 2.44 -18.58
CA VAL A 162 8.52 2.70 -17.66
C VAL A 162 7.52 3.66 -18.29
N SER A 163 7.99 4.78 -18.85
CA SER A 163 7.12 5.76 -19.53
C SER A 163 6.37 5.13 -20.71
N SER A 164 7.03 4.33 -21.52
CA SER A 164 6.39 3.60 -22.63
C SER A 164 5.34 2.61 -22.14
N ALA A 165 5.62 1.86 -21.07
CA ALA A 165 4.65 0.93 -20.47
C ALA A 165 3.42 1.66 -19.91
N LEU A 166 3.62 2.80 -19.25
CA LEU A 166 2.52 3.64 -18.76
C LEU A 166 1.66 4.18 -19.91
N HIS A 167 2.31 4.61 -21.00
CA HIS A 167 1.59 5.08 -22.20
C HIS A 167 0.73 3.97 -22.80
N GLN A 168 1.27 2.76 -22.92
CA GLN A 168 0.51 1.59 -23.40
C GLN A 168 -0.68 1.24 -22.47
N LEU A 169 -0.52 1.40 -21.14
CA LEU A 169 -1.63 1.22 -20.20
C LEU A 169 -2.74 2.26 -20.41
N LEU A 170 -2.38 3.53 -20.69
CA LEU A 170 -3.34 4.60 -20.95
C LEU A 170 -4.16 4.36 -22.24
N GLU A 171 -3.55 3.75 -23.24
CA GLU A 171 -4.19 3.40 -24.52
C GLU A 171 -5.00 2.09 -24.47
N ARG A 172 -4.90 1.34 -23.37
CA ARG A 172 -5.55 0.04 -23.24
C ARG A 172 -7.07 0.15 -23.37
N LEU A 173 -7.64 -0.68 -24.22
CA LEU A 173 -9.10 -0.79 -24.38
C LEU A 173 -9.77 -1.32 -23.09
N PRO A 174 -11.07 -1.03 -22.89
CA PRO A 174 -11.84 -1.63 -21.80
C PRO A 174 -11.77 -3.15 -21.86
N SER A 175 -11.79 -3.79 -20.69
CA SER A 175 -11.94 -5.25 -20.61
C SER A 175 -13.37 -5.66 -20.98
N ASP A 176 -13.52 -6.74 -21.73
CA ASP A 176 -14.82 -7.37 -22.02
C ASP A 176 -15.35 -8.17 -20.82
N PHE A 177 -14.62 -8.19 -19.71
CA PHE A 177 -15.00 -8.93 -18.52
C PHE A 177 -16.25 -8.33 -17.86
N ASP A 178 -17.29 -9.15 -17.73
CA ASP A 178 -18.51 -8.76 -17.03
C ASP A 178 -18.29 -8.78 -15.52
N ASN A 179 -18.14 -7.59 -14.95
CA ASN A 179 -17.90 -7.40 -13.52
C ASN A 179 -19.17 -7.16 -12.68
N ARG A 180 -20.37 -7.22 -13.28
CA ARG A 180 -21.64 -6.90 -12.59
C ARG A 180 -21.83 -7.66 -11.30
N ILE A 181 -21.51 -8.96 -11.28
CA ILE A 181 -21.66 -9.79 -10.08
C ILE A 181 -20.78 -9.30 -8.91
N TYR A 182 -19.63 -8.71 -9.19
CA TYR A 182 -18.74 -8.16 -8.16
C TYR A 182 -19.27 -6.81 -7.68
N VAL A 183 -19.76 -5.99 -8.60
CA VAL A 183 -20.42 -4.71 -8.28
C VAL A 183 -21.63 -4.94 -7.39
N ASP A 184 -22.49 -5.87 -7.74
CA ASP A 184 -23.71 -6.19 -6.99
C ASP A 184 -23.38 -6.68 -5.58
N ARG A 185 -22.39 -7.56 -5.42
CA ARG A 185 -21.94 -8.04 -4.12
C ARG A 185 -21.33 -6.92 -3.26
N ALA A 186 -20.53 -6.07 -3.86
CA ALA A 186 -19.94 -4.95 -3.15
C ALA A 186 -21.03 -3.96 -2.71
N LEU A 187 -22.00 -3.68 -3.58
CA LEU A 187 -23.11 -2.79 -3.28
C LEU A 187 -24.01 -3.35 -2.17
N GLU A 188 -24.32 -4.65 -2.21
CA GLU A 188 -25.06 -5.34 -1.15
C GLU A 188 -24.32 -5.21 0.19
N GLN A 189 -23.04 -5.52 0.23
CA GLN A 189 -22.22 -5.39 1.45
C GLN A 189 -22.19 -3.95 1.96
N TRP A 190 -21.92 -2.97 1.09
CA TRP A 190 -21.81 -1.57 1.49
C TRP A 190 -23.15 -0.93 1.91
N ASN A 191 -24.26 -1.51 1.50
CA ASN A 191 -25.59 -1.09 1.95
C ASN A 191 -26.04 -1.80 3.24
N ALA A 192 -25.58 -3.04 3.47
CA ALA A 192 -25.92 -3.81 4.67
C ALA A 192 -25.15 -3.34 5.92
N GLU A 193 -23.91 -2.88 5.75
CA GLU A 193 -23.05 -2.42 6.84
C GLU A 193 -23.50 -1.06 7.39
N ASP A 194 -23.51 -0.93 8.72
CA ASP A 194 -23.53 0.37 9.39
C ASP A 194 -22.11 0.70 9.87
N PRO A 195 -21.37 1.55 9.14
CA PRO A 195 -19.99 1.84 9.45
C PRO A 195 -19.81 2.91 10.53
N THR A 196 -20.89 3.52 11.03
CA THR A 196 -20.87 4.75 11.84
C THR A 196 -19.87 4.68 12.99
N THR A 197 -20.01 3.69 13.88
CA THR A 197 -19.14 3.56 15.06
C THR A 197 -17.67 3.35 14.68
N ALA A 198 -17.41 2.47 13.70
CA ALA A 198 -16.05 2.16 13.28
C ALA A 198 -15.38 3.38 12.60
N VAL A 199 -16.12 4.09 11.76
CA VAL A 199 -15.62 5.32 11.10
C VAL A 199 -15.35 6.41 12.12
N GLN A 200 -16.26 6.65 13.08
CA GLN A 200 -16.05 7.62 14.15
C GLN A 200 -14.80 7.34 14.99
N MET A 201 -14.58 6.07 15.35
CA MET A 201 -13.37 5.65 16.08
C MET A 201 -12.10 5.94 15.25
N ASN A 202 -12.10 5.58 13.99
CA ASN A 202 -10.93 5.77 13.13
C ASN A 202 -10.68 7.24 12.79
N VAL A 203 -11.71 8.01 12.58
CA VAL A 203 -11.64 9.48 12.41
C VAL A 203 -11.06 10.14 13.67
N SER A 204 -11.50 9.73 14.85
CA SER A 204 -10.95 10.23 16.12
C SER A 204 -9.46 9.92 16.27
N LYS A 205 -9.02 8.73 15.86
CA LYS A 205 -7.59 8.37 15.85
C LYS A 205 -6.79 9.23 14.86
N ILE A 206 -7.30 9.42 13.63
CA ILE A 206 -6.66 10.30 12.65
C ILE A 206 -6.53 11.72 13.20
N ALA A 207 -7.62 12.26 13.77
CA ALA A 207 -7.64 13.60 14.36
C ALA A 207 -6.64 13.77 15.51
N HIS A 208 -6.37 12.70 16.27
CA HIS A 208 -5.34 12.70 17.31
C HIS A 208 -3.92 12.63 16.74
N LEU A 209 -3.71 11.81 15.71
CA LEU A 209 -2.39 11.58 15.12
C LEU A 209 -1.89 12.77 14.28
N ILE A 210 -2.78 13.48 13.58
CA ILE A 210 -2.39 14.62 12.72
C ILE A 210 -1.53 15.64 13.48
N PRO A 211 -1.97 16.22 14.62
CA PRO A 211 -1.17 17.20 15.34
C PRO A 211 0.16 16.64 15.85
N GLU A 212 0.22 15.36 16.19
CA GLU A 212 1.46 14.72 16.63
C GLU A 212 2.48 14.60 15.49
N ILE A 213 2.00 14.20 14.31
CA ILE A 213 2.79 14.07 13.09
C ILE A 213 3.28 15.43 12.64
N GLU A 214 2.43 16.45 12.64
CA GLU A 214 2.77 17.81 12.21
C GLU A 214 3.77 18.47 13.13
N ARG A 215 3.69 18.24 14.45
CA ARG A 215 4.72 18.66 15.40
C ARG A 215 6.10 18.05 15.13
N LYS A 216 6.16 16.90 14.47
CA LYS A 216 7.40 16.27 14.02
C LYS A 216 7.87 16.79 12.64
N GLY A 217 7.19 17.78 12.06
CA GLY A 217 7.57 18.44 10.81
C GLY A 217 7.07 17.79 9.54
N SER A 218 6.10 16.85 9.62
CA SER A 218 5.43 16.28 8.47
C SER A 218 4.11 16.97 8.21
N HIS A 219 3.68 16.99 6.96
CA HIS A 219 2.37 17.50 6.58
C HIS A 219 1.42 16.35 6.25
N VAL A 220 0.22 16.35 6.84
CA VAL A 220 -0.79 15.30 6.61
C VAL A 220 -1.90 15.84 5.73
N LEU A 221 -2.21 15.15 4.66
CA LEU A 221 -3.31 15.46 3.76
C LEU A 221 -4.22 14.25 3.60
N LEU A 222 -5.50 14.50 3.75
CA LEU A 222 -6.55 13.53 3.49
C LEU A 222 -6.90 13.53 2.01
N PHE A 223 -7.32 12.40 1.46
CA PHE A 223 -7.81 12.32 0.10
C PHE A 223 -8.83 11.20 -0.08
N GLU A 224 -9.69 11.37 -1.08
CA GLU A 224 -10.66 10.36 -1.51
C GLU A 224 -10.28 9.84 -2.89
N LEU A 225 -10.40 8.52 -3.07
CA LEU A 225 -10.28 7.87 -4.36
C LEU A 225 -11.67 7.68 -4.98
N PRO A 226 -11.78 7.75 -6.32
CA PRO A 226 -13.05 7.48 -6.97
C PRO A 226 -13.45 6.01 -6.85
N CYS A 227 -14.70 5.77 -6.56
CA CYS A 227 -15.39 4.49 -6.74
C CYS A 227 -16.44 4.62 -7.85
N SER A 228 -17.02 3.50 -8.30
CA SER A 228 -18.13 3.56 -9.24
C SER A 228 -19.31 4.37 -8.67
N ALA A 229 -20.10 4.99 -9.52
CA ALA A 229 -21.20 5.84 -9.09
C ALA A 229 -22.22 5.11 -8.19
N GLN A 230 -22.44 3.80 -8.45
CA GLN A 230 -23.30 2.97 -7.61
C GLN A 230 -22.76 2.83 -6.20
N LEU A 231 -21.46 2.58 -6.05
CA LEU A 231 -20.84 2.40 -4.72
C LEU A 231 -20.70 3.70 -3.96
N GLU A 232 -20.42 4.82 -4.62
CA GLU A 232 -20.46 6.15 -3.99
C GLU A 232 -21.87 6.54 -3.50
N GLY A 233 -22.90 6.05 -4.18
CA GLY A 233 -24.28 6.19 -3.76
C GLY A 233 -24.70 5.30 -2.60
N SER A 234 -23.89 4.33 -2.20
CA SER A 234 -24.20 3.38 -1.13
C SER A 234 -24.32 4.05 0.25
N ARG A 235 -25.03 3.38 1.15
CA ARG A 235 -25.20 3.85 2.54
C ARG A 235 -23.86 4.05 3.25
N SER A 236 -23.00 3.06 3.17
CA SER A 236 -21.69 3.09 3.86
C SER A 236 -20.79 4.21 3.34
N ALA A 237 -20.73 4.43 2.01
CA ALA A 237 -19.94 5.51 1.44
C ALA A 237 -20.43 6.90 1.88
N LYS A 238 -21.75 7.11 1.87
CA LYS A 238 -22.35 8.40 2.30
C LYS A 238 -22.08 8.70 3.77
N ILE A 239 -22.32 7.72 4.65
CA ILE A 239 -22.07 7.87 6.09
C ILE A 239 -20.58 8.15 6.36
N THR A 240 -19.68 7.38 5.72
CA THR A 240 -18.24 7.58 5.87
C THR A 240 -17.84 8.99 5.46
N ARG A 241 -18.24 9.43 4.28
CA ARG A 241 -17.94 10.78 3.76
C ARG A 241 -18.47 11.88 4.68
N GLU A 242 -19.71 11.76 5.13
CA GLU A 242 -20.32 12.75 6.05
C GLU A 242 -19.54 12.89 7.36
N ILE A 243 -19.19 11.77 8.00
CA ILE A 243 -18.43 11.77 9.26
C ILE A 243 -17.05 12.38 9.04
N VAL A 244 -16.36 12.00 7.97
CA VAL A 244 -15.00 12.46 7.68
C VAL A 244 -14.99 13.96 7.38
N HIS A 245 -15.86 14.45 6.50
CA HIS A 245 -15.92 15.88 6.16
C HIS A 245 -16.41 16.75 7.32
N THR A 246 -17.24 16.19 8.20
CA THR A 246 -17.62 16.88 9.45
C THR A 246 -16.42 17.03 10.40
N ALA A 247 -15.58 16.03 10.50
CA ALA A 247 -14.41 16.05 11.37
C ALA A 247 -13.24 16.87 10.80
N PHE A 248 -13.12 16.94 9.47
CA PHE A 248 -12.06 17.64 8.78
C PHE A 248 -12.62 18.66 7.77
N PRO A 249 -13.23 19.76 8.25
CA PRO A 249 -13.95 20.70 7.41
C PRO A 249 -13.04 21.67 6.62
N HIS A 250 -11.75 21.76 6.94
CA HIS A 250 -10.87 22.76 6.34
C HIS A 250 -10.29 22.27 5.00
N PRO A 251 -10.46 23.03 3.89
CA PRO A 251 -9.92 22.62 2.58
C PRO A 251 -8.42 22.34 2.58
N GLY A 252 -7.64 23.04 3.41
CA GLY A 252 -6.19 22.84 3.52
C GLY A 252 -5.78 21.48 4.13
N GLN A 253 -6.73 20.71 4.68
CA GLN A 253 -6.48 19.35 5.16
C GLN A 253 -6.61 18.31 4.03
N TRP A 254 -7.03 18.72 2.84
CA TRP A 254 -7.35 17.82 1.74
C TRP A 254 -6.42 18.00 0.56
N LEU A 255 -5.98 16.89 0.00
CA LEU A 255 -5.39 16.88 -1.32
C LEU A 255 -6.51 16.92 -2.37
N HIS A 256 -6.58 18.01 -3.11
CA HIS A 256 -7.57 18.18 -4.16
C HIS A 256 -7.07 17.47 -5.42
N ILE A 257 -7.80 16.43 -5.85
CA ILE A 257 -7.44 15.61 -7.00
C ILE A 257 -8.49 15.83 -8.09
N GLU A 258 -8.06 16.34 -9.25
CA GLU A 258 -8.91 16.58 -10.41
C GLU A 258 -8.74 15.45 -11.43
N TYR A 259 -9.82 14.80 -11.81
CA TYR A 259 -9.86 13.78 -12.85
C TYR A 259 -11.20 13.79 -13.59
N ALA A 260 -11.19 13.44 -14.88
CA ALA A 260 -12.40 13.24 -15.66
C ALA A 260 -13.04 11.91 -15.26
N ARG A 261 -14.09 11.98 -14.44
CA ARG A 261 -14.71 10.81 -13.83
C ARG A 261 -15.29 9.84 -14.86
N GLU A 262 -15.84 10.36 -15.93
CA GLU A 262 -16.44 9.62 -17.05
C GLU A 262 -15.43 8.77 -17.82
N GLU A 263 -14.13 9.09 -17.70
CA GLU A 263 -13.05 8.34 -18.33
C GLU A 263 -12.55 7.18 -17.45
N LEU A 264 -12.95 7.13 -16.18
CA LEU A 264 -12.48 6.11 -15.24
C LEU A 264 -13.21 4.78 -15.45
N ARG A 265 -12.48 3.71 -15.22
CA ARG A 265 -12.95 2.32 -15.33
C ARG A 265 -12.63 1.57 -14.04
N TRP A 266 -13.50 0.63 -13.71
CA TRP A 266 -13.36 -0.18 -12.50
C TRP A 266 -13.25 -1.66 -12.87
N ALA A 267 -12.30 -2.35 -12.23
CA ALA A 267 -12.12 -3.79 -12.43
C ALA A 267 -13.29 -4.60 -11.84
N ASP A 268 -13.81 -4.17 -10.69
CA ASP A 268 -14.85 -4.84 -9.92
C ASP A 268 -15.88 -3.86 -9.28
N GLY A 269 -15.97 -2.66 -9.82
CA GLY A 269 -16.82 -1.59 -9.31
C GLY A 269 -16.25 -0.83 -8.12
N VAL A 270 -15.38 -1.46 -7.32
CA VAL A 270 -14.69 -0.85 -6.16
C VAL A 270 -13.32 -0.33 -6.56
N HIS A 271 -12.51 -1.20 -7.19
CA HIS A 271 -11.13 -0.94 -7.51
C HIS A 271 -10.97 -0.42 -8.94
N LEU A 272 -10.20 0.64 -9.11
CA LEU A 272 -9.79 1.12 -10.43
C LEU A 272 -9.12 0.00 -11.24
N ASP A 273 -9.35 -0.03 -12.56
CA ASP A 273 -8.50 -0.80 -13.46
C ASP A 273 -7.11 -0.16 -13.57
N GLU A 274 -6.16 -0.85 -14.21
CA GLU A 274 -4.77 -0.35 -14.30
C GLU A 274 -4.68 0.99 -15.04
N ARG A 275 -5.45 1.19 -16.11
CA ARG A 275 -5.48 2.46 -16.86
C ARG A 275 -5.95 3.60 -15.96
N SER A 276 -7.06 3.42 -15.29
CA SER A 276 -7.64 4.45 -14.42
C SER A 276 -6.79 4.70 -13.18
N ALA A 277 -6.10 3.67 -12.67
CA ALA A 277 -5.11 3.85 -11.61
C ALA A 277 -3.95 4.75 -12.05
N VAL A 278 -3.43 4.59 -13.27
CA VAL A 278 -2.41 5.50 -13.84
C VAL A 278 -2.97 6.92 -13.97
N THR A 279 -4.19 7.09 -14.51
CA THR A 279 -4.82 8.41 -14.66
C THR A 279 -4.98 9.13 -13.33
N VAL A 280 -5.50 8.45 -12.31
CA VAL A 280 -5.68 9.03 -10.96
C VAL A 280 -4.32 9.32 -10.30
N THR A 281 -3.33 8.46 -10.51
CA THR A 281 -1.97 8.69 -10.00
C THR A 281 -1.35 9.95 -10.59
N GLN A 282 -1.49 10.19 -11.90
CA GLN A 282 -1.02 11.40 -12.55
C GLN A 282 -1.71 12.66 -11.98
N SER A 283 -2.98 12.56 -11.65
CA SER A 283 -3.71 13.65 -11.01
C SER A 283 -3.22 13.92 -9.58
N ILE A 284 -2.88 12.87 -8.82
CA ILE A 284 -2.23 13.00 -7.52
C ILE A 284 -0.85 13.67 -7.65
N ASP A 285 -0.03 13.23 -8.61
CA ASP A 285 1.27 13.84 -8.87
C ASP A 285 1.16 15.33 -9.19
N LYS A 286 0.20 15.69 -10.04
CA LYS A 286 -0.07 17.11 -10.35
C LYS A 286 -0.42 17.89 -9.10
N ALA A 287 -1.29 17.38 -8.24
CA ALA A 287 -1.65 18.03 -6.98
C ALA A 287 -0.47 18.16 -6.02
N LEU A 288 0.38 17.10 -5.93
CA LEU A 288 1.58 17.10 -5.10
C LEU A 288 2.66 18.07 -5.60
N SER A 289 2.81 18.26 -6.91
CA SER A 289 3.80 19.17 -7.47
C SER A 289 3.59 20.62 -7.03
N PHE A 290 2.33 21.04 -6.89
CA PHE A 290 2.00 22.37 -6.34
C PHE A 290 2.39 22.52 -4.87
N LEU A 291 2.30 21.43 -4.08
CA LEU A 291 2.59 21.44 -2.65
C LEU A 291 4.09 21.33 -2.35
N LEU A 292 4.80 20.53 -3.14
CA LEU A 292 6.23 20.29 -2.93
C LEU A 292 7.12 21.38 -3.54
N GLY A 293 6.54 22.35 -4.26
CA GLY A 293 7.28 23.44 -4.87
C GLY A 293 8.23 22.97 -5.96
N SER A 294 7.92 21.86 -6.63
CA SER A 294 8.69 21.40 -7.79
C SER A 294 8.45 22.34 -8.97
N PRO A 295 9.53 22.77 -9.65
CA PRO A 295 9.45 23.72 -10.78
C PRO A 295 8.70 23.17 -11.97
#